data_77ad6a6969206d3ffbc741d0abd8c51b
#
_entry.id   77ad6a6969206d3ffbc741d0abd8c51b
#
_cell.length_a   1.000
_cell.length_b   1.000
_cell.length_c   1.000
_cell.angle_alpha   90.00
_cell.angle_beta   90.00
_cell.angle_gamma   90.00
#
_symmetry.space_group_name_H-M   'P 1'
#
loop_
_entity.id
_entity.type
_entity.pdbx_description
1 polymer ?
#
loop_
_entity_poly.entity_id
_entity_poly.type
_entity_poly.pdbx_seq_one_letter_code
_entity_poly.pdbx_strand_id
1 'polypeptide(L)'
;MKRERETTSQEVSPGPVTEAIGSRAPFGPIEHLRHDDLVVAQSVTLASANRRHSFAAKILFRIMDALYGRDRSLEKFRVLELVARVPYQAWENVAYVAVTHTASKPGFARQVFDRVRTARWEQDNEQWHLLIMEELTAGQRRGLLRSRVIPQILAFGYYQLSWILYVVRPTWSYRLNADFEDHAEHEYALLVLEHPEWESMRYEGEFTEDFGAYDSLADLIRQIGYDERLHKIESEQNMLAPRFG
;
A
#
# COMPACT_ATOMS: atom_id res chain seq x y z
N MET A 1 0.16 51.71 -38.03
CA MET A 1 -0.15 50.28 -37.96
C MET A 1 0.50 49.73 -36.68
N LYS A 2 -0.23 49.78 -35.55
CA LYS A 2 0.20 49.22 -34.26
C LYS A 2 -0.36 47.78 -34.16
N ARG A 3 0.51 46.81 -33.99
CA ARG A 3 0.12 45.44 -33.65
C ARG A 3 0.01 45.36 -32.13
N GLU A 4 -1.20 45.21 -31.65
CA GLU A 4 -1.48 44.79 -30.26
C GLU A 4 -1.04 43.30 -30.11
N ARG A 5 -0.24 43.06 -29.07
CA ARG A 5 0.06 41.72 -28.62
C ARG A 5 -1.03 41.33 -27.60
N GLU A 6 -1.89 40.43 -28.00
CA GLU A 6 -2.74 39.72 -27.05
C GLU A 6 -1.88 38.80 -26.20
N THR A 7 -1.80 39.09 -24.92
CA THR A 7 -1.31 38.24 -23.88
C THR A 7 -2.41 37.26 -23.48
N THR A 8 -2.40 36.10 -24.05
CA THR A 8 -3.26 34.98 -23.61
C THR A 8 -2.72 34.49 -22.26
N SER A 9 -3.44 34.82 -21.19
CA SER A 9 -3.26 34.18 -19.89
C SER A 9 -3.66 32.72 -20.02
N GLN A 10 -2.70 31.82 -20.04
CA GLN A 10 -2.98 30.40 -19.84
C GLN A 10 -3.45 30.22 -18.39
N GLU A 11 -4.75 29.98 -18.22
CA GLU A 11 -5.27 29.37 -17.01
C GLU A 11 -4.58 28.01 -16.84
N VAL A 12 -3.74 27.92 -15.82
CA VAL A 12 -3.19 26.66 -15.36
C VAL A 12 -4.36 25.91 -14.73
N SER A 13 -4.94 25.01 -15.49
CA SER A 13 -5.86 23.99 -14.95
C SER A 13 -5.15 23.26 -13.81
N PRO A 14 -5.79 23.04 -12.65
CA PRO A 14 -5.21 22.20 -11.62
C PRO A 14 -5.02 20.81 -12.21
N GLY A 15 -3.77 20.38 -12.28
CA GLY A 15 -3.40 19.07 -12.78
C GLY A 15 -4.06 17.96 -11.94
N PRO A 16 -4.35 16.83 -12.55
CA PRO A 16 -5.37 15.90 -12.08
C PRO A 16 -4.82 14.91 -11.06
N VAL A 17 -4.82 15.24 -9.78
CA VAL A 17 -4.80 14.21 -8.73
C VAL A 17 -6.10 13.36 -8.81
N THR A 18 -7.15 13.91 -9.37
CA THR A 18 -8.46 13.24 -9.56
C THR A 18 -8.55 12.39 -10.84
N GLU A 19 -7.74 12.64 -11.87
CA GLU A 19 -7.77 11.83 -13.10
C GLU A 19 -6.82 10.63 -13.07
N ALA A 20 -5.81 10.62 -12.20
CA ALA A 20 -4.90 9.48 -12.02
C ALA A 20 -5.61 8.22 -11.46
N ILE A 21 -6.76 8.38 -10.83
CA ILE A 21 -7.57 7.27 -10.27
C ILE A 21 -8.17 6.36 -11.37
N GLY A 22 -8.22 6.81 -12.63
CA GLY A 22 -8.96 6.12 -13.70
C GLY A 22 -8.14 5.38 -14.74
N SER A 23 -6.82 5.53 -14.82
CA SER A 23 -6.05 5.02 -15.96
C SER A 23 -4.66 4.46 -15.62
N ARG A 24 -4.42 3.96 -14.42
CA ARG A 24 -3.16 3.27 -14.16
C ARG A 24 -3.07 2.04 -15.07
N ALA A 25 -2.05 2.01 -15.93
CA ALA A 25 -1.71 0.77 -16.60
C ALA A 25 -1.43 -0.29 -15.52
N PRO A 26 -2.05 -1.48 -15.59
CA PRO A 26 -1.99 -2.48 -14.52
C PRO A 26 -0.58 -3.02 -14.21
N PHE A 27 0.47 -2.42 -14.71
CA PHE A 27 1.86 -2.93 -14.65
C PHE A 27 2.87 -1.78 -14.72
N GLY A 28 2.78 -0.78 -13.86
CA GLY A 28 3.75 0.32 -13.84
C GLY A 28 4.49 0.42 -12.50
N PRO A 29 5.70 0.98 -12.48
CA PRO A 29 6.33 1.36 -11.23
C PRO A 29 5.42 2.33 -10.46
N ILE A 30 5.54 2.31 -9.14
CA ILE A 30 4.83 3.24 -8.26
C ILE A 30 5.20 4.67 -8.65
N GLU A 31 4.19 5.52 -8.72
CA GLU A 31 4.38 6.93 -8.99
C GLU A 31 4.93 7.60 -7.73
N HIS A 32 6.14 8.16 -7.84
CA HIS A 32 6.71 8.98 -6.78
C HIS A 32 6.17 10.40 -6.89
N LEU A 33 5.40 10.82 -5.89
CA LEU A 33 4.81 12.15 -5.85
C LEU A 33 5.82 13.18 -5.31
N ARG A 34 5.65 14.43 -5.72
CA ARG A 34 6.38 15.56 -5.18
C ARG A 34 5.74 16.05 -3.89
N HIS A 35 6.47 16.84 -3.11
CA HIS A 35 6.01 17.39 -1.83
C HIS A 35 4.58 17.93 -1.87
N ASP A 36 4.28 18.85 -2.79
CA ASP A 36 2.95 19.48 -2.87
C ASP A 36 1.83 18.44 -3.13
N ASP A 37 2.10 17.45 -3.99
CA ASP A 37 1.14 16.39 -4.31
C ASP A 37 0.96 15.42 -3.13
N LEU A 38 2.03 15.14 -2.39
CA LEU A 38 1.99 14.32 -1.17
C LEU A 38 1.17 14.98 -0.06
N VAL A 39 1.33 16.29 0.15
CA VAL A 39 0.53 17.07 1.11
C VAL A 39 -0.95 17.06 0.72
N VAL A 40 -1.25 17.23 -0.57
CA VAL A 40 -2.61 17.12 -1.10
C VAL A 40 -3.16 15.71 -0.89
N ALA A 41 -2.39 14.68 -1.22
CA ALA A 41 -2.79 13.30 -1.03
C ALA A 41 -3.12 12.99 0.44
N GLN A 42 -2.27 13.39 1.38
CA GLN A 42 -2.52 13.26 2.82
C GLN A 42 -3.81 13.99 3.23
N SER A 43 -4.03 15.21 2.76
CA SER A 43 -5.24 15.99 3.10
C SER A 43 -6.52 15.33 2.60
N VAL A 44 -6.47 14.71 1.42
CA VAL A 44 -7.59 13.93 0.85
C VAL A 44 -7.88 12.71 1.71
N THR A 45 -6.85 11.96 2.15
CA THR A 45 -7.03 10.83 3.07
C THR A 45 -7.70 11.27 4.35
N LEU A 46 -7.18 12.33 5.00
CA LEU A 46 -7.71 12.84 6.28
C LEU A 46 -9.15 13.37 6.19
N ALA A 47 -9.55 13.85 5.01
CA ALA A 47 -10.92 14.30 4.76
C ALA A 47 -11.86 13.14 4.38
N SER A 48 -11.34 11.98 4.01
CA SER A 48 -12.14 10.81 3.63
C SER A 48 -12.59 10.02 4.87
N ALA A 49 -13.73 9.34 4.75
CA ALA A 49 -14.17 8.43 5.79
C ALA A 49 -13.55 7.05 5.59
N ASN A 50 -13.08 6.44 6.67
CA ASN A 50 -12.64 5.04 6.64
C ASN A 50 -13.72 4.12 6.07
N ARG A 51 -13.31 3.08 5.38
CA ARG A 51 -14.19 2.01 4.90
C ARG A 51 -14.93 1.34 6.06
N ARG A 52 -16.08 0.77 5.77
CA ARG A 52 -16.74 -0.15 6.71
C ARG A 52 -15.98 -1.48 6.73
N HIS A 53 -14.95 -1.55 7.56
CA HIS A 53 -14.08 -2.71 7.68
C HIS A 53 -14.86 -3.99 7.99
N SER A 54 -14.46 -5.08 7.36
CA SER A 54 -14.97 -6.42 7.60
C SER A 54 -14.70 -6.89 9.03
N PHE A 55 -15.40 -7.93 9.47
CA PHE A 55 -15.18 -8.50 10.80
C PHE A 55 -13.76 -9.05 10.97
N ALA A 56 -13.22 -9.69 9.93
CA ALA A 56 -11.85 -10.20 9.95
C ALA A 56 -10.79 -9.09 10.10
N ALA A 57 -10.92 -7.99 9.34
CA ALA A 57 -10.05 -6.83 9.48
C ALA A 57 -10.10 -6.23 10.90
N LYS A 58 -11.31 -6.06 11.46
CA LYS A 58 -11.47 -5.56 12.83
C LYS A 58 -10.81 -6.45 13.89
N ILE A 59 -10.85 -7.76 13.71
CA ILE A 59 -10.14 -8.69 14.61
C ILE A 59 -8.64 -8.47 14.48
N LEU A 60 -8.11 -8.40 13.25
CA LEU A 60 -6.68 -8.19 13.01
C LEU A 60 -6.20 -6.88 13.67
N PHE A 61 -6.91 -5.77 13.47
CA PHE A 61 -6.55 -4.48 14.07
C PHE A 61 -6.57 -4.52 15.60
N ARG A 62 -7.57 -5.20 16.20
CA ARG A 62 -7.61 -5.39 17.67
C ARG A 62 -6.45 -6.25 18.18
N ILE A 63 -6.05 -7.26 17.45
CA ILE A 63 -4.87 -8.08 17.80
C ILE A 63 -3.61 -7.21 17.73
N MET A 64 -3.45 -6.41 16.68
CA MET A 64 -2.34 -5.48 16.55
C MET A 64 -2.30 -4.47 17.71
N ASP A 65 -3.44 -3.87 18.05
CA ASP A 65 -3.55 -2.95 19.19
C ASP A 65 -3.23 -3.62 20.53
N ALA A 66 -3.69 -4.85 20.73
CA ALA A 66 -3.42 -5.60 21.96
C ALA A 66 -1.94 -5.98 22.11
N LEU A 67 -1.26 -6.27 21.01
CA LEU A 67 0.14 -6.69 21.01
C LEU A 67 1.11 -5.51 20.97
N TYR A 68 0.81 -4.44 20.23
CA TYR A 68 1.74 -3.35 19.95
C TYR A 68 1.30 -2.00 20.55
N GLY A 69 0.13 -1.94 21.17
CA GLY A 69 -0.46 -0.71 21.71
C GLY A 69 -1.36 0.00 20.69
N ARG A 70 -2.09 1.01 21.17
CA ARG A 70 -2.97 1.82 20.31
C ARG A 70 -2.25 2.99 19.67
N ASP A 71 -1.10 3.36 20.22
CA ASP A 71 -0.29 4.47 19.72
C ASP A 71 0.29 4.14 18.33
N ARG A 72 0.50 5.17 17.53
CA ARG A 72 1.14 5.10 16.20
C ARG A 72 2.65 5.05 16.35
N SER A 73 3.18 3.91 16.76
CA SER A 73 4.63 3.72 16.88
C SER A 73 5.22 3.12 15.59
N LEU A 74 6.43 3.54 15.22
CA LEU A 74 7.14 2.96 14.07
C LEU A 74 7.31 1.44 14.20
N GLU A 75 7.40 0.90 15.45
CA GLU A 75 7.42 -0.54 15.67
C GLU A 75 6.12 -1.22 15.21
N LYS A 76 4.97 -0.60 15.49
CA LYS A 76 3.66 -1.10 15.03
C LYS A 76 3.56 -1.07 13.52
N PHE A 77 3.99 0.03 12.88
CA PHE A 77 4.02 0.14 11.42
C PHE A 77 4.94 -0.90 10.78
N ARG A 78 6.12 -1.12 11.31
CA ARG A 78 7.03 -2.18 10.84
C ARG A 78 6.36 -3.56 10.84
N VAL A 79 5.53 -3.88 11.84
CA VAL A 79 4.79 -5.15 11.88
C VAL A 79 3.61 -5.11 10.91
N LEU A 80 2.99 -3.95 10.72
CA LEU A 80 1.93 -3.75 9.75
C LEU A 80 2.44 -4.08 8.34
N GLU A 81 3.58 -3.51 7.91
CA GLU A 81 4.21 -3.79 6.62
C GLU A 81 4.61 -5.26 6.44
N LEU A 82 5.10 -5.90 7.49
CA LEU A 82 5.42 -7.31 7.43
C LEU A 82 4.17 -8.18 7.15
N VAL A 83 3.01 -7.74 7.62
CA VAL A 83 1.72 -8.43 7.40
C VAL A 83 1.09 -8.01 6.07
N ALA A 84 1.18 -6.74 5.67
CA ALA A 84 0.55 -6.18 4.46
C ALA A 84 0.97 -6.92 3.18
N ARG A 85 2.24 -7.25 3.04
CA ARG A 85 2.78 -7.92 1.86
C ARG A 85 2.25 -9.34 1.60
N VAL A 86 1.73 -10.05 2.61
CA VAL A 86 1.47 -11.49 2.46
C VAL A 86 0.22 -11.88 1.68
N PRO A 87 -0.85 -11.08 1.57
CA PRO A 87 -1.97 -11.37 0.68
C PRO A 87 -1.57 -11.52 -0.78
N TYR A 88 -0.70 -10.65 -1.27
CA TYR A 88 -0.18 -10.66 -2.65
C TYR A 88 0.55 -11.97 -2.95
N GLN A 89 1.38 -12.43 -2.02
CA GLN A 89 2.07 -13.71 -2.11
C GLN A 89 1.09 -14.91 -2.10
N ALA A 90 0.03 -14.83 -1.30
CA ALA A 90 -1.00 -15.85 -1.27
C ALA A 90 -1.76 -15.92 -2.61
N TRP A 91 -2.11 -14.77 -3.20
CA TRP A 91 -2.78 -14.70 -4.50
C TRP A 91 -1.89 -15.20 -5.63
N GLU A 92 -0.60 -14.84 -5.63
CA GLU A 92 0.37 -15.36 -6.58
C GLU A 92 0.46 -16.88 -6.50
N ASN A 93 0.55 -17.45 -5.30
CA ASN A 93 0.64 -18.89 -5.10
C ASN A 93 -0.58 -19.62 -5.69
N VAL A 94 -1.81 -19.17 -5.38
CA VAL A 94 -3.04 -19.74 -5.94
C VAL A 94 -3.11 -19.57 -7.44
N ALA A 95 -2.76 -18.40 -7.96
CA ALA A 95 -2.76 -18.12 -9.40
C ALA A 95 -1.73 -18.97 -10.14
N TYR A 96 -0.57 -19.20 -9.55
CA TYR A 96 0.45 -20.08 -10.13
C TYR A 96 -0.05 -21.52 -10.30
N VAL A 97 -0.76 -22.06 -9.31
CA VAL A 97 -1.40 -23.37 -9.43
C VAL A 97 -2.42 -23.35 -10.58
N ALA A 98 -3.25 -22.30 -10.70
CA ALA A 98 -4.20 -22.16 -11.79
C ALA A 98 -3.50 -22.11 -13.16
N VAL A 99 -2.42 -21.35 -13.31
CA VAL A 99 -1.66 -21.26 -14.58
C VAL A 99 -1.08 -22.60 -14.98
N THR A 100 -0.48 -23.35 -14.05
CA THR A 100 0.14 -24.65 -14.36
C THR A 100 -0.87 -25.70 -14.81
N HIS A 101 -2.13 -25.60 -14.35
CA HIS A 101 -3.21 -26.51 -14.76
C HIS A 101 -3.99 -26.05 -15.99
N THR A 102 -3.81 -24.80 -16.44
CA THR A 102 -4.57 -24.19 -17.55
C THR A 102 -3.70 -23.74 -18.71
N ALA A 103 -2.44 -24.15 -18.75
CA ALA A 103 -1.48 -23.79 -19.81
C ALA A 103 -1.96 -24.20 -21.21
N SER A 104 -2.88 -25.16 -21.35
CA SER A 104 -3.56 -25.48 -22.60
C SER A 104 -4.53 -24.43 -23.11
N LYS A 105 -4.83 -23.38 -22.33
CA LYS A 105 -5.68 -22.24 -22.66
C LYS A 105 -4.87 -20.94 -22.60
N PRO A 106 -4.08 -20.59 -23.63
CA PRO A 106 -3.10 -19.50 -23.55
C PRO A 106 -3.71 -18.13 -23.17
N GLY A 107 -4.92 -17.82 -23.67
CA GLY A 107 -5.61 -16.56 -23.35
C GLY A 107 -5.92 -16.43 -21.86
N PHE A 108 -6.46 -17.49 -21.26
CA PHE A 108 -6.75 -17.54 -19.84
C PHE A 108 -5.46 -17.51 -19.00
N ALA A 109 -4.45 -18.29 -19.38
CA ALA A 109 -3.16 -18.27 -18.72
C ALA A 109 -2.50 -16.87 -18.74
N ARG A 110 -2.67 -16.12 -19.84
CA ARG A 110 -2.19 -14.74 -19.95
C ARG A 110 -2.91 -13.83 -18.94
N GLN A 111 -4.23 -13.88 -18.83
CA GLN A 111 -5.01 -13.07 -17.89
C GLN A 111 -4.59 -13.35 -16.43
N VAL A 112 -4.41 -14.62 -16.09
CA VAL A 112 -3.92 -15.01 -14.76
C VAL A 112 -2.52 -14.45 -14.51
N PHE A 113 -1.62 -14.59 -15.49
CA PHE A 113 -0.24 -14.09 -15.39
C PHE A 113 -0.18 -12.56 -15.22
N ASP A 114 -1.01 -11.84 -15.95
CA ASP A 114 -1.05 -10.37 -15.88
C ASP A 114 -1.47 -9.90 -14.46
N ARG A 115 -2.46 -10.56 -13.87
CA ARG A 115 -2.85 -10.27 -12.47
C ARG A 115 -1.77 -10.64 -11.45
N VAL A 116 -1.06 -11.74 -11.66
CA VAL A 116 0.10 -12.11 -10.84
C VAL A 116 1.19 -11.04 -10.89
N ARG A 117 1.42 -10.44 -12.06
CA ARG A 117 2.40 -9.35 -12.18
C ARG A 117 2.02 -8.15 -11.34
N THR A 118 0.76 -7.73 -11.32
CA THR A 118 0.29 -6.65 -10.43
C THR A 118 0.54 -7.00 -8.97
N ALA A 119 0.12 -8.18 -8.53
CA ALA A 119 0.34 -8.62 -7.14
C ALA A 119 1.83 -8.66 -6.74
N ARG A 120 2.73 -9.00 -7.68
CA ARG A 120 4.19 -8.93 -7.44
C ARG A 120 4.68 -7.50 -7.25
N TRP A 121 4.20 -6.56 -8.05
CA TRP A 121 4.55 -5.15 -7.89
C TRP A 121 4.13 -4.60 -6.53
N GLU A 122 2.91 -4.92 -6.11
CA GLU A 122 2.41 -4.54 -4.79
C GLU A 122 3.23 -5.20 -3.67
N GLN A 123 3.54 -6.49 -3.81
CA GLN A 123 4.39 -7.20 -2.84
C GLN A 123 5.81 -6.62 -2.74
N ASP A 124 6.42 -6.25 -3.88
CA ASP A 124 7.75 -5.63 -3.90
C ASP A 124 7.71 -4.24 -3.25
N ASN A 125 6.65 -3.47 -3.47
CA ASN A 125 6.46 -2.17 -2.83
C ASN A 125 6.32 -2.30 -1.31
N GLU A 126 5.47 -3.20 -0.81
CA GLU A 126 5.35 -3.53 0.60
C GLU A 126 6.68 -3.99 1.22
N GLN A 127 7.51 -4.66 0.41
CA GLN A 127 8.84 -5.08 0.87
C GLN A 127 9.75 -3.86 1.12
N TRP A 128 9.68 -2.82 0.28
CA TRP A 128 10.41 -1.57 0.50
C TRP A 128 9.90 -0.83 1.73
N HIS A 129 8.58 -0.73 1.92
CA HIS A 129 7.99 -0.15 3.14
C HIS A 129 8.52 -0.86 4.39
N LEU A 130 8.50 -2.19 4.41
CA LEU A 130 9.03 -2.97 5.53
C LEU A 130 10.52 -2.68 5.79
N LEU A 131 11.37 -2.64 4.75
CA LEU A 131 12.80 -2.40 4.91
C LEU A 131 13.07 -1.00 5.45
N ILE A 132 12.36 0.02 4.96
CA ILE A 132 12.42 1.38 5.47
C ILE A 132 12.00 1.44 6.95
N MET A 133 10.91 0.77 7.32
CA MET A 133 10.45 0.72 8.72
C MET A 133 11.44 -0.05 9.63
N GLU A 134 12.08 -1.10 9.12
CA GLU A 134 13.17 -1.79 9.86
C GLU A 134 14.34 -0.85 10.10
N GLU A 135 14.73 -0.02 9.12
CA GLU A 135 15.79 0.95 9.24
C GLU A 135 15.46 2.07 10.22
N LEU A 136 14.27 2.70 10.08
CA LEU A 136 13.79 3.75 10.98
C LEU A 136 13.66 3.30 12.43
N THR A 137 13.53 2.00 12.64
CA THR A 137 13.43 1.40 13.96
C THR A 137 14.72 0.69 14.40
N ALA A 138 15.79 0.80 13.62
CA ALA A 138 17.09 0.22 13.96
C ALA A 138 17.62 0.79 15.29
N GLY A 139 18.26 -0.04 16.08
CA GLY A 139 18.80 0.37 17.37
C GLY A 139 17.81 0.37 18.55
N GLN A 140 16.53 0.23 18.33
CA GLN A 140 15.57 0.05 19.42
C GLN A 140 15.74 -1.35 20.04
N ARG A 141 15.90 -1.38 21.40
CA ARG A 141 15.98 -2.65 22.13
C ARG A 141 14.60 -3.31 22.18
N ARG A 142 14.48 -4.46 21.56
CA ARG A 142 13.22 -5.21 21.46
C ARG A 142 13.41 -6.64 21.94
N GLY A 143 12.42 -7.17 22.64
CA GLY A 143 12.41 -8.59 22.99
C GLY A 143 12.23 -9.44 21.72
N LEU A 144 13.05 -10.48 21.53
CA LEU A 144 13.03 -11.36 20.37
C LEU A 144 11.62 -11.89 20.05
N LEU A 145 10.86 -12.26 21.07
CA LEU A 145 9.50 -12.78 20.89
C LEU A 145 8.58 -11.75 20.20
N ARG A 146 8.56 -10.51 20.71
CA ARG A 146 7.67 -9.45 20.23
C ARG A 146 8.12 -8.89 18.87
N SER A 147 9.44 -8.79 18.65
CA SER A 147 9.96 -8.15 17.46
C SER A 147 10.12 -9.09 16.25
N ARG A 148 10.21 -10.40 16.49
CA ARG A 148 10.45 -11.37 15.41
C ARG A 148 9.44 -12.51 15.37
N VAL A 149 9.19 -13.19 16.50
CA VAL A 149 8.38 -14.41 16.48
C VAL A 149 6.89 -14.11 16.26
N ILE A 150 6.34 -13.18 17.05
CA ILE A 150 4.92 -12.80 16.95
C ILE A 150 4.59 -12.24 15.56
N PRO A 151 5.37 -11.30 14.97
CA PRO A 151 5.10 -10.81 13.62
C PRO A 151 5.05 -11.91 12.57
N GLN A 152 5.95 -12.90 12.64
CA GLN A 152 5.96 -14.02 11.70
C GLN A 152 4.74 -14.93 11.87
N ILE A 153 4.28 -15.16 13.11
CA ILE A 153 3.05 -15.91 13.36
C ILE A 153 1.83 -15.18 12.79
N LEU A 154 1.76 -13.84 12.96
CA LEU A 154 0.69 -13.01 12.39
C LEU A 154 0.71 -13.06 10.88
N ALA A 155 1.87 -12.87 10.25
CA ALA A 155 2.02 -12.94 8.80
C ALA A 155 1.64 -14.31 8.25
N PHE A 156 2.10 -15.39 8.89
CA PHE A 156 1.74 -16.74 8.50
C PHE A 156 0.23 -17.01 8.61
N GLY A 157 -0.41 -16.59 9.70
CA GLY A 157 -1.85 -16.72 9.89
C GLY A 157 -2.63 -15.93 8.86
N TYR A 158 -2.21 -14.68 8.56
CA TYR A 158 -2.83 -13.83 7.56
C TYR A 158 -2.64 -14.37 6.14
N TYR A 159 -1.46 -14.93 5.84
CA TYR A 159 -1.22 -15.65 4.58
C TYR A 159 -2.22 -16.79 4.37
N GLN A 160 -2.34 -17.68 5.37
CA GLN A 160 -3.27 -18.80 5.28
C GLN A 160 -4.72 -18.35 5.12
N LEU A 161 -5.13 -17.33 5.87
CA LEU A 161 -6.46 -16.76 5.75
C LEU A 161 -6.70 -16.20 4.34
N SER A 162 -5.77 -15.38 3.84
CA SER A 162 -5.84 -14.78 2.50
C SER A 162 -5.89 -15.85 1.42
N TRP A 163 -5.08 -16.90 1.53
CA TRP A 163 -5.04 -18.04 0.62
C TRP A 163 -6.40 -18.77 0.57
N ILE A 164 -6.93 -19.13 1.75
CA ILE A 164 -8.23 -19.82 1.86
C ILE A 164 -9.36 -18.95 1.29
N LEU A 165 -9.43 -17.69 1.68
CA LEU A 165 -10.44 -16.76 1.20
C LEU A 165 -10.34 -16.58 -0.32
N TYR A 166 -9.14 -16.49 -0.87
CA TYR A 166 -8.92 -16.32 -2.30
C TYR A 166 -9.37 -17.55 -3.10
N VAL A 167 -9.09 -18.76 -2.61
CA VAL A 167 -9.55 -20.01 -3.24
C VAL A 167 -11.08 -20.12 -3.19
N VAL A 168 -11.67 -19.89 -2.03
CA VAL A 168 -13.12 -20.06 -1.82
C VAL A 168 -13.91 -18.95 -2.51
N ARG A 169 -13.55 -17.69 -2.24
CA ARG A 169 -14.21 -16.50 -2.79
C ARG A 169 -13.23 -15.33 -2.87
N PRO A 170 -12.57 -15.11 -4.00
CA PRO A 170 -11.54 -14.08 -4.17
C PRO A 170 -11.97 -12.68 -3.69
N THR A 171 -13.23 -12.30 -3.92
CA THR A 171 -13.79 -11.01 -3.44
C THR A 171 -13.61 -10.82 -1.93
N TRP A 172 -13.65 -11.89 -1.12
CA TRP A 172 -13.45 -11.77 0.32
C TRP A 172 -11.99 -11.49 0.68
N SER A 173 -11.06 -12.09 -0.07
CA SER A 173 -9.63 -11.84 0.12
C SER A 173 -9.27 -10.41 -0.29
N TYR A 174 -9.72 -9.98 -1.46
CA TYR A 174 -9.53 -8.60 -1.93
C TYR A 174 -10.17 -7.57 -0.98
N ARG A 175 -11.37 -7.87 -0.46
CA ARG A 175 -12.02 -6.99 0.51
C ARG A 175 -11.22 -6.89 1.81
N LEU A 176 -10.70 -8.01 2.31
CA LEU A 176 -9.88 -8.01 3.52
C LEU A 176 -8.62 -7.18 3.32
N ASN A 177 -7.97 -7.30 2.15
CA ASN A 177 -6.82 -6.49 1.79
C ASN A 177 -7.20 -5.01 1.67
N ALA A 178 -8.23 -4.66 0.91
CA ALA A 178 -8.69 -3.27 0.79
C ALA A 178 -9.03 -2.63 2.15
N ASP A 179 -9.57 -3.41 3.10
CA ASP A 179 -9.85 -2.93 4.45
C ASP A 179 -8.55 -2.72 5.26
N PHE A 180 -7.52 -3.51 4.99
CA PHE A 180 -6.21 -3.39 5.62
C PHE A 180 -5.47 -2.16 5.10
N GLU A 181 -5.40 -1.97 3.77
CA GLU A 181 -4.74 -0.82 3.14
C GLU A 181 -5.46 0.50 3.47
N ASP A 182 -6.80 0.50 3.54
CA ASP A 182 -7.56 1.67 4.00
C ASP A 182 -7.18 2.10 5.42
N HIS A 183 -7.00 1.12 6.30
CA HIS A 183 -6.54 1.39 7.67
C HIS A 183 -5.11 1.92 7.66
N ALA A 184 -4.20 1.30 6.91
CA ALA A 184 -2.81 1.71 6.79
C ALA A 184 -2.68 3.13 6.24
N GLU A 185 -3.36 3.45 5.13
CA GLU A 185 -3.40 4.80 4.54
C GLU A 185 -3.76 5.87 5.58
N HIS A 186 -4.84 5.65 6.34
CA HIS A 186 -5.28 6.62 7.36
C HIS A 186 -4.31 6.71 8.54
N GLU A 187 -3.76 5.59 8.99
CA GLU A 187 -2.79 5.57 10.08
C GLU A 187 -1.49 6.29 9.71
N TYR A 188 -0.98 6.13 8.47
CA TYR A 188 0.18 6.87 7.97
C TYR A 188 -0.10 8.37 7.87
N ALA A 189 -1.27 8.76 7.37
CA ALA A 189 -1.65 10.16 7.29
C ALA A 189 -1.71 10.83 8.67
N LEU A 190 -2.22 10.11 9.69
CA LEU A 190 -2.27 10.57 11.08
C LEU A 190 -0.89 10.55 11.74
N LEU A 191 -0.05 9.58 11.44
CA LEU A 191 1.32 9.49 11.97
C LEU A 191 2.13 10.74 11.59
N VAL A 192 2.04 11.22 10.36
CA VAL A 192 2.71 12.44 9.94
C VAL A 192 2.20 13.66 10.70
N LEU A 193 0.88 13.76 10.98
CA LEU A 193 0.33 14.85 11.78
C LEU A 193 0.82 14.84 13.24
N GLU A 194 1.08 13.67 13.80
CA GLU A 194 1.58 13.54 15.18
C GLU A 194 3.07 13.89 15.27
N HIS A 195 3.78 13.97 14.14
CA HIS A 195 5.23 14.21 14.06
C HIS A 195 5.60 15.40 13.16
N PRO A 196 5.14 16.64 13.50
CA PRO A 196 5.44 17.82 12.66
C PRO A 196 6.94 18.12 12.51
N GLU A 197 7.77 17.63 13.43
CA GLU A 197 9.22 17.75 13.34
C GLU A 197 9.82 17.02 12.13
N TRP A 198 9.14 16.01 11.58
CA TRP A 198 9.60 15.24 10.42
C TRP A 198 9.60 16.05 9.12
N GLU A 199 8.88 17.17 9.07
CA GLU A 199 8.94 18.09 7.92
C GLU A 199 10.33 18.67 7.67
N SER A 200 11.13 18.80 8.72
CA SER A 200 12.50 19.32 8.66
C SER A 200 13.57 18.23 8.77
N MET A 201 13.18 16.98 8.96
CA MET A 201 14.10 15.85 9.07
C MET A 201 14.33 15.24 7.69
N ARG A 202 15.58 15.27 7.22
CA ARG A 202 15.95 14.58 6.00
C ARG A 202 16.11 13.09 6.27
N TYR A 203 15.58 12.27 5.37
CA TYR A 203 15.83 10.84 5.36
C TYR A 203 16.90 10.52 4.31
N GLU A 204 18.00 9.93 4.74
CA GLU A 204 19.07 9.39 3.91
C GLU A 204 19.35 7.98 4.40
N GLY A 205 18.55 7.01 3.94
CA GLY A 205 18.66 5.60 4.32
C GLY A 205 19.35 4.77 3.25
N GLU A 206 19.64 3.52 3.59
CA GLU A 206 20.23 2.53 2.69
C GLU A 206 19.39 2.30 1.44
N PHE A 207 18.05 2.44 1.57
CA PHE A 207 17.08 2.15 0.49
C PHE A 207 16.64 3.39 -0.29
N THR A 208 17.28 4.54 -0.10
CA THR A 208 16.93 5.79 -0.80
C THR A 208 17.07 5.68 -2.32
N GLU A 209 18.07 4.92 -2.81
CA GLU A 209 18.29 4.72 -4.25
C GLU A 209 17.25 3.78 -4.86
N ASP A 210 16.69 2.86 -4.08
CA ASP A 210 15.73 1.85 -4.55
C ASP A 210 14.29 2.35 -4.47
N PHE A 211 13.89 2.90 -3.32
CA PHE A 211 12.51 3.35 -3.10
C PHE A 211 12.27 4.76 -3.61
N GLY A 212 13.26 5.64 -3.54
CA GLY A 212 13.19 7.04 -3.96
C GLY A 212 13.68 8.02 -2.89
N ALA A 213 14.17 9.16 -3.34
CA ALA A 213 14.64 10.24 -2.48
C ALA A 213 13.51 11.24 -2.22
N TYR A 214 13.30 11.61 -0.96
CA TYR A 214 12.30 12.57 -0.51
C TYR A 214 12.96 13.72 0.25
N ASP A 215 12.38 14.91 0.16
CA ASP A 215 12.92 16.13 0.80
C ASP A 215 12.88 16.04 2.32
N SER A 216 11.92 15.28 2.86
CA SER A 216 11.75 15.09 4.31
C SER A 216 11.30 13.67 4.68
N LEU A 217 11.49 13.30 5.94
CA LEU A 217 10.94 12.07 6.49
C LEU A 217 9.40 12.09 6.43
N ALA A 218 8.77 13.26 6.61
CA ALA A 218 7.33 13.39 6.46
C ALA A 218 6.86 13.02 5.04
N ASP A 219 7.59 13.45 4.01
CA ASP A 219 7.24 13.13 2.62
C ASP A 219 7.43 11.65 2.29
N LEU A 220 8.49 11.02 2.82
CA LEU A 220 8.66 9.58 2.71
C LEU A 220 7.46 8.82 3.31
N ILE A 221 7.03 9.18 4.51
CA ILE A 221 5.90 8.55 5.19
C ILE A 221 4.56 8.84 4.47
N ARG A 222 4.40 10.04 3.89
CA ARG A 222 3.25 10.37 3.03
C ARG A 222 3.22 9.53 1.77
N GLN A 223 4.39 9.28 1.15
CA GLN A 223 4.47 8.41 -0.03
C GLN A 223 4.03 6.99 0.31
N ILE A 224 4.51 6.42 1.40
CA ILE A 224 4.05 5.11 1.87
C ILE A 224 2.52 5.11 2.02
N GLY A 225 1.95 6.10 2.72
CA GLY A 225 0.50 6.23 2.85
C GLY A 225 -0.25 6.41 1.51
N TYR A 226 0.36 7.03 0.51
CA TYR A 226 -0.19 7.13 -0.84
C TYR A 226 -0.14 5.79 -1.58
N ASP A 227 0.92 5.02 -1.41
CA ASP A 227 1.05 3.68 -1.97
C ASP A 227 -0.04 2.75 -1.42
N GLU A 228 -0.33 2.82 -0.10
CA GLU A 228 -1.45 2.08 0.52
C GLU A 228 -2.81 2.43 -0.11
N ARG A 229 -3.02 3.71 -0.46
CA ARG A 229 -4.22 4.11 -1.23
C ARG A 229 -4.28 3.41 -2.57
N LEU A 230 -3.16 3.31 -3.29
CA LEU A 230 -3.12 2.64 -4.59
C LEU A 230 -3.39 1.15 -4.46
N HIS A 231 -2.83 0.48 -3.46
CA HIS A 231 -3.08 -0.92 -3.14
C HIS A 231 -4.56 -1.17 -2.80
N LYS A 232 -5.16 -0.27 -2.01
CA LYS A 232 -6.60 -0.30 -1.73
C LYS A 232 -7.43 -0.23 -3.00
N ILE A 233 -7.17 0.75 -3.87
CA ILE A 233 -7.90 0.97 -5.13
C ILE A 233 -7.78 -0.26 -6.04
N GLU A 234 -6.58 -0.84 -6.17
CA GLU A 234 -6.36 -2.05 -6.97
C GLU A 234 -7.17 -3.24 -6.41
N SER A 235 -7.15 -3.42 -5.10
CA SER A 235 -7.96 -4.45 -4.44
C SER A 235 -9.47 -4.23 -4.66
N GLU A 236 -9.94 -2.98 -4.66
CA GLU A 236 -11.34 -2.64 -4.97
C GLU A 236 -11.69 -2.95 -6.43
N GLN A 237 -10.81 -2.63 -7.36
CA GLN A 237 -10.98 -2.98 -8.78
C GLN A 237 -11.02 -4.49 -8.98
N ASN A 238 -10.15 -5.22 -8.29
CA ASN A 238 -10.12 -6.67 -8.32
C ASN A 238 -11.40 -7.32 -7.73
N MET A 239 -12.11 -6.63 -6.83
CA MET A 239 -13.44 -7.09 -6.38
C MET A 239 -14.50 -7.02 -7.46
N LEU A 240 -14.39 -6.11 -8.44
CA LEU A 240 -15.34 -5.99 -9.56
C LEU A 240 -15.16 -7.13 -10.58
N ALA A 241 -13.95 -7.66 -10.73
CA ALA A 241 -13.63 -8.79 -11.59
C ALA A 241 -12.79 -9.83 -10.82
N PRO A 242 -13.37 -10.51 -9.81
CA PRO A 242 -12.59 -11.27 -8.83
C PRO A 242 -12.03 -12.60 -9.38
N ARG A 243 -12.57 -13.08 -10.47
CA ARG A 243 -12.08 -14.28 -11.17
C ARG A 243 -11.80 -13.95 -12.62
N PHE A 244 -10.90 -14.72 -13.20
CA PHE A 244 -10.57 -14.65 -14.61
C PHE A 244 -11.77 -15.17 -15.41
N GLY A 245 -12.46 -14.30 -16.09
CA GLY A 245 -13.64 -14.59 -16.90
C GLY A 245 -13.46 -14.16 -18.35
#